data_789ae7497f63440f51dc89a4b4c1b17e
#
_entry.id   789ae7497f63440f51dc89a4b4c1b17e
#
_cell.length_a   1.000
_cell.length_b   1.000
_cell.length_c   1.000
_cell.angle_alpha   90.00
_cell.angle_beta   90.00
_cell.angle_gamma   90.00
#
_symmetry.space_group_name_H-M   'P 1'
#
loop_
_entity.id
_entity.type
_entity.pdbx_description
1 polymer ?
#
loop_
_entity_poly.entity_id
_entity_poly.type
_entity_poly.pdbx_seq_one_letter_code
_entity_poly.pdbx_strand_id
1 'polypeptide(L)'
;DAIDSLKFLRFITAVAARCGQMVNAAEIARDADINQTQAKDWLTILETLGIIFYLHPYSNNLLKRLVKTPKLYFYDTGLVCYLTKWSSAETLECGAMNGAILENYVVAEIRKTYLNCGKEPYLYYYRDKDAREIDIVLEHDGILNPIEIKKTANPGTELVKVFELLDKASTPRAKGAVICMKPGLSAIDRDNYIVPVWII
;
A
#
# COMPACT_ATOMS: atom_id res chain seq x y z
N ASP A 1 -5.40 16.00 28.49
CA ASP A 1 -4.14 16.70 28.23
C ASP A 1 -4.17 17.23 26.80
N ALA A 2 -3.83 18.52 26.63
CA ALA A 2 -3.77 19.12 25.30
C ALA A 2 -2.67 18.41 24.48
N ILE A 3 -3.01 17.99 23.24
CA ILE A 3 -2.03 17.44 22.32
C ILE A 3 -1.02 18.52 22.01
N ASP A 4 0.27 18.26 22.22
CA ASP A 4 1.35 19.14 21.76
C ASP A 4 1.32 19.18 20.23
N SER A 5 0.84 20.28 19.67
CA SER A 5 0.64 20.46 18.23
C SER A 5 1.92 20.26 17.43
N LEU A 6 3.08 20.61 17.98
CA LEU A 6 4.36 20.44 17.31
C LEU A 6 4.77 18.96 17.27
N LYS A 7 4.61 18.23 18.36
CA LYS A 7 4.87 16.80 18.40
C LYS A 7 3.93 16.01 17.50
N PHE A 8 2.64 16.41 17.47
CA PHE A 8 1.68 15.81 16.56
C PHE A 8 2.02 16.06 15.08
N LEU A 9 2.45 17.26 14.72
CA LEU A 9 2.89 17.55 13.35
C LEU A 9 4.13 16.73 12.97
N ARG A 10 5.10 16.60 13.87
CA ARG A 10 6.27 15.71 13.65
C ARG A 10 5.84 14.26 13.48
N PHE A 11 4.92 13.80 14.32
CA PHE A 11 4.38 12.45 14.26
C PHE A 11 3.70 12.16 12.91
N ILE A 12 2.73 12.98 12.49
CA ILE A 12 2.01 12.73 11.22
C ILE A 12 2.94 12.85 10.00
N THR A 13 3.96 13.72 10.08
CA THR A 13 5.02 13.81 9.05
C THR A 13 5.86 12.53 9.01
N ALA A 14 6.26 11.99 10.17
CA ALA A 14 7.00 10.74 10.26
C ALA A 14 6.19 9.54 9.74
N VAL A 15 4.87 9.54 9.99
CA VAL A 15 3.93 8.55 9.44
C VAL A 15 3.83 8.68 7.91
N ALA A 16 3.68 9.90 7.38
CA ALA A 16 3.58 10.16 5.95
C ALA A 16 4.87 9.74 5.18
N ALA A 17 6.03 9.99 5.77
CA ALA A 17 7.32 9.57 5.20
C ALA A 17 7.47 8.03 5.10
N ARG A 18 6.61 7.26 5.76
CA ARG A 18 6.58 5.79 5.77
C ARG A 18 5.37 5.19 5.07
N CYS A 19 4.68 5.96 4.22
CA CYS A 19 3.57 5.42 3.43
C CYS A 19 4.07 4.25 2.56
N GLY A 20 3.27 3.19 2.44
CA GLY A 20 3.63 1.96 1.73
C GLY A 20 4.61 1.05 2.46
N GLN A 21 5.06 1.40 3.67
CA GLN A 21 6.02 0.60 4.45
C GLN A 21 5.33 -0.15 5.59
N MET A 22 5.99 -1.22 6.06
CA MET A 22 5.56 -1.92 7.26
C MET A 22 5.65 -1.01 8.49
N VAL A 23 4.59 -1.02 9.32
CA VAL A 23 4.49 -0.14 10.49
C VAL A 23 5.57 -0.46 11.52
N ASN A 24 6.36 0.57 11.88
CA ASN A 24 7.27 0.51 13.02
C ASN A 24 7.00 1.68 13.98
N ALA A 25 6.14 1.42 14.97
CA ALA A 25 5.73 2.44 15.94
C ALA A 25 6.91 2.97 16.79
N ALA A 26 7.97 2.19 16.99
CA ALA A 26 9.15 2.64 17.75
C ALA A 26 9.97 3.66 16.96
N GLU A 27 10.14 3.45 15.64
CA GLU A 27 10.81 4.42 14.77
C GLU A 27 10.01 5.71 14.63
N ILE A 28 8.70 5.60 14.42
CA ILE A 28 7.79 6.75 14.34
C ILE A 28 7.86 7.57 15.64
N ALA A 29 7.82 6.90 16.79
CA ALA A 29 7.91 7.54 18.11
C ALA A 29 9.22 8.31 18.29
N ARG A 30 10.34 7.70 17.92
CA ARG A 30 11.68 8.33 17.98
C ARG A 30 11.75 9.59 17.13
N ASP A 31 11.24 9.54 15.89
CA ASP A 31 11.31 10.67 14.97
C ASP A 31 10.38 11.82 15.38
N ALA A 32 9.29 11.51 16.10
CA ALA A 32 8.34 12.48 16.62
C ALA A 32 8.67 13.03 18.02
N ASP A 33 9.72 12.51 18.66
CA ASP A 33 10.06 12.82 20.07
C ASP A 33 8.90 12.54 21.05
N ILE A 34 8.31 11.35 20.91
CA ILE A 34 7.23 10.83 21.78
C ILE A 34 7.53 9.41 22.21
N ASN A 35 6.80 8.89 23.21
CA ASN A 35 6.94 7.49 23.56
C ASN A 35 6.15 6.55 22.61
N GLN A 36 6.52 5.27 22.59
CA GLN A 36 5.92 4.30 21.69
C GLN A 36 4.43 4.05 21.94
N THR A 37 3.98 4.14 23.20
CA THR A 37 2.56 4.00 23.55
C THR A 37 1.77 5.13 22.92
N GLN A 38 2.22 6.37 23.07
CA GLN A 38 1.60 7.54 22.47
C GLN A 38 1.57 7.46 20.93
N ALA A 39 2.65 6.94 20.31
CA ALA A 39 2.66 6.73 18.85
C ALA A 39 1.59 5.72 18.42
N LYS A 40 1.40 4.63 19.15
CA LYS A 40 0.35 3.64 18.87
C LYS A 40 -1.05 4.23 19.06
N ASP A 41 -1.27 5.00 20.11
CA ASP A 41 -2.56 5.64 20.38
C ASP A 41 -2.90 6.63 19.25
N TRP A 42 -1.93 7.44 18.83
CA TRP A 42 -2.11 8.39 17.74
C TRP A 42 -2.29 7.71 16.38
N LEU A 43 -1.62 6.60 16.11
CA LEU A 43 -1.88 5.77 14.92
C LEU A 43 -3.32 5.25 14.91
N THR A 44 -3.83 4.78 16.05
CA THR A 44 -5.23 4.34 16.19
C THR A 44 -6.22 5.49 15.94
N ILE A 45 -5.90 6.69 16.39
CA ILE A 45 -6.72 7.89 16.11
C ILE A 45 -6.73 8.18 14.61
N LEU A 46 -5.57 8.19 13.94
CA LEU A 46 -5.51 8.44 12.50
C LEU A 46 -6.30 7.41 11.69
N GLU A 47 -6.24 6.13 12.09
CA GLU A 47 -7.02 5.06 11.46
C GLU A 47 -8.52 5.24 11.69
N THR A 48 -8.93 5.53 12.94
CA THR A 48 -10.35 5.76 13.30
C THR A 48 -10.94 6.95 12.56
N LEU A 49 -10.15 8.01 12.33
CA LEU A 49 -10.56 9.18 11.56
C LEU A 49 -10.54 8.97 10.04
N GLY A 50 -10.13 7.80 9.56
CA GLY A 50 -10.03 7.52 8.13
C GLY A 50 -8.95 8.34 7.42
N ILE A 51 -7.90 8.75 8.12
CA ILE A 51 -6.73 9.44 7.52
C ILE A 51 -5.77 8.40 6.95
N ILE A 52 -5.55 7.33 7.70
CA ILE A 52 -4.74 6.18 7.29
C ILE A 52 -5.57 4.89 7.30
N PHE A 53 -5.04 3.86 6.68
CA PHE A 53 -5.52 2.48 6.81
C PHE A 53 -4.35 1.51 6.73
N TYR A 54 -4.61 0.27 7.14
CA TYR A 54 -3.62 -0.79 7.11
C TYR A 54 -3.93 -1.82 6.03
N LEU A 55 -2.89 -2.23 5.31
CA LEU A 55 -2.93 -3.39 4.42
C LEU A 55 -2.22 -4.54 5.10
N HIS A 56 -3.00 -5.57 5.47
CA HIS A 56 -2.47 -6.74 6.16
C HIS A 56 -1.80 -7.73 5.19
N PRO A 57 -0.84 -8.54 5.65
CA PRO A 57 -0.23 -9.56 4.81
C PRO A 57 -1.21 -10.70 4.55
N TYR A 58 -1.22 -11.23 3.33
CA TYR A 58 -1.92 -12.46 3.01
C TYR A 58 -1.26 -13.67 3.69
N SER A 59 -2.06 -14.56 4.22
CA SER A 59 -1.65 -15.86 4.74
C SER A 59 -2.82 -16.84 4.61
N ASN A 60 -2.55 -18.09 4.28
CA ASN A 60 -3.56 -19.17 4.30
C ASN A 60 -4.20 -19.35 5.70
N ASN A 61 -3.48 -18.97 6.75
CA ASN A 61 -3.99 -19.01 8.12
C ASN A 61 -4.46 -17.62 8.54
N LEU A 62 -5.76 -17.45 8.77
CA LEU A 62 -6.39 -16.19 9.18
C LEU A 62 -5.74 -15.58 10.43
N LEU A 63 -5.43 -16.39 11.44
CA LEU A 63 -4.78 -15.89 12.66
C LEU A 63 -3.40 -15.32 12.38
N LYS A 64 -2.66 -15.88 11.41
CA LYS A 64 -1.36 -15.34 11.01
C LYS A 64 -1.47 -14.01 10.26
N ARG A 65 -2.61 -13.73 9.61
CA ARG A 65 -2.86 -12.40 8.99
C ARG A 65 -2.91 -11.29 10.05
N LEU A 66 -3.44 -11.58 11.22
CA LEU A 66 -3.62 -10.60 12.31
C LEU A 66 -2.32 -10.32 13.10
N VAL A 67 -1.38 -11.26 13.13
CA VAL A 67 -0.17 -11.16 13.97
C VAL A 67 1.00 -10.52 13.22
N LYS A 68 1.02 -10.59 11.89
CA LYS A 68 2.11 -10.03 11.08
C LYS A 68 1.94 -8.52 10.91
N THR A 69 3.06 -7.81 10.81
CA THR A 69 3.09 -6.34 10.66
C THR A 69 2.40 -5.89 9.38
N PRO A 70 1.39 -5.02 9.44
CA PRO A 70 0.76 -4.47 8.25
C PRO A 70 1.61 -3.37 7.60
N LYS A 71 1.35 -3.07 6.32
CA LYS A 71 1.78 -1.84 5.66
C LYS A 71 0.79 -0.71 5.96
N LEU A 72 1.28 0.53 6.00
CA LEU A 72 0.48 1.73 6.27
C LEU A 72 0.29 2.54 4.99
N TYR A 73 -0.94 2.98 4.75
CA TYR A 73 -1.30 3.83 3.62
C TYR A 73 -2.19 4.99 4.08
N PHE A 74 -2.18 6.06 3.31
CA PHE A 74 -3.08 7.20 3.48
C PHE A 74 -4.23 7.11 2.48
N TYR A 75 -5.43 7.53 2.88
CA TYR A 75 -6.54 7.69 1.95
C TYR A 75 -6.34 8.84 0.96
N ASP A 76 -5.56 9.86 1.35
CA ASP A 76 -5.25 11.04 0.55
C ASP A 76 -3.75 11.17 0.32
N THR A 77 -3.32 10.92 -0.93
CA THR A 77 -1.92 11.09 -1.36
C THR A 77 -1.49 12.56 -1.40
N GLY A 78 -2.42 13.50 -1.57
CA GLY A 78 -2.15 14.93 -1.48
C GLY A 78 -1.69 15.33 -0.09
N LEU A 79 -2.30 14.75 0.95
CA LEU A 79 -1.85 14.94 2.33
C LEU A 79 -0.43 14.39 2.55
N VAL A 80 -0.10 13.22 1.99
CA VAL A 80 1.27 12.69 2.04
C VAL A 80 2.26 13.65 1.39
N CYS A 81 1.96 14.13 0.18
CA CYS A 81 2.81 15.09 -0.54
C CYS A 81 3.00 16.38 0.26
N TYR A 82 1.93 16.92 0.83
CA TYR A 82 1.98 18.13 1.65
C TYR A 82 2.89 17.96 2.88
N LEU A 83 2.71 16.87 3.64
CA LEU A 83 3.48 16.59 4.84
C LEU A 83 4.95 16.31 4.54
N THR A 84 5.25 15.66 3.42
CA THR A 84 6.62 15.30 3.00
C THR A 84 7.25 16.34 2.07
N LYS A 85 6.57 17.51 1.87
CA LYS A 85 7.09 18.69 1.16
C LYS A 85 7.33 18.51 -0.34
N TRP A 86 6.58 17.61 -0.98
CA TRP A 86 6.51 17.55 -2.44
C TRP A 86 5.55 18.64 -2.96
N SER A 87 6.11 19.78 -3.37
CA SER A 87 5.32 21.00 -3.66
C SER A 87 4.72 21.03 -5.06
N SER A 88 5.16 20.15 -5.97
CA SER A 88 4.64 20.03 -7.33
C SER A 88 4.76 18.61 -7.87
N ALA A 89 4.03 18.31 -8.95
CA ALA A 89 4.11 17.03 -9.65
C ALA A 89 5.52 16.75 -10.17
N GLU A 90 6.21 17.76 -10.68
CA GLU A 90 7.55 17.65 -11.24
C GLU A 90 8.58 17.28 -10.16
N THR A 91 8.49 17.92 -8.98
CA THR A 91 9.40 17.61 -7.87
C THR A 91 9.14 16.22 -7.31
N LEU A 92 7.88 15.79 -7.25
CA LEU A 92 7.51 14.44 -6.84
C LEU A 92 7.99 13.41 -7.86
N GLU A 93 7.82 13.67 -9.15
CA GLU A 93 8.19 12.73 -10.22
C GLU A 93 9.66 12.36 -10.17
N CYS A 94 10.54 13.31 -9.86
CA CYS A 94 11.98 13.10 -9.70
C CYS A 94 12.38 12.68 -8.26
N GLY A 95 11.44 12.71 -7.32
CA GLY A 95 11.69 12.50 -5.90
C GLY A 95 11.80 11.03 -5.50
N ALA A 96 12.48 10.77 -4.38
CA ALA A 96 12.68 9.43 -3.84
C ALA A 96 11.38 8.72 -3.42
N MET A 97 10.31 9.46 -3.17
CA MET A 97 9.01 8.91 -2.73
C MET A 97 8.04 8.64 -3.88
N ASN A 98 8.40 8.91 -5.14
CA ASN A 98 7.48 8.82 -6.28
C ASN A 98 6.84 7.43 -6.43
N GLY A 99 7.61 6.35 -6.22
CA GLY A 99 7.11 4.98 -6.26
C GLY A 99 6.17 4.67 -5.09
N ALA A 100 6.55 5.05 -3.86
CA ALA A 100 5.73 4.82 -2.67
C ALA A 100 4.40 5.60 -2.72
N ILE A 101 4.41 6.83 -3.24
CA ILE A 101 3.20 7.63 -3.42
C ILE A 101 2.31 7.07 -4.52
N LEU A 102 2.88 6.57 -5.64
CA LEU A 102 2.12 5.87 -6.67
C LEU A 102 1.48 4.59 -6.10
N GLU A 103 2.23 3.79 -5.35
CA GLU A 103 1.71 2.60 -4.68
C GLU A 103 0.58 2.97 -3.73
N ASN A 104 0.77 4.00 -2.88
CA ASN A 104 -0.27 4.49 -1.98
C ASN A 104 -1.53 4.93 -2.76
N TYR A 105 -1.38 5.66 -3.86
CA TYR A 105 -2.48 6.08 -4.71
C TYR A 105 -3.29 4.87 -5.19
N VAL A 106 -2.64 3.89 -5.81
CA VAL A 106 -3.30 2.70 -6.37
C VAL A 106 -4.03 1.91 -5.29
N VAL A 107 -3.37 1.62 -4.16
CA VAL A 107 -3.97 0.87 -3.05
C VAL A 107 -5.18 1.60 -2.49
N ALA A 108 -5.09 2.93 -2.31
CA ALA A 108 -6.18 3.76 -1.79
C ALA A 108 -7.35 3.84 -2.79
N GLU A 109 -7.11 4.01 -4.10
CA GLU A 109 -8.18 4.08 -5.11
C GLU A 109 -8.93 2.75 -5.23
N ILE A 110 -8.23 1.61 -5.26
CA ILE A 110 -8.87 0.30 -5.26
C ILE A 110 -9.74 0.15 -4.00
N ARG A 111 -9.21 0.47 -2.81
CA ARG A 111 -9.97 0.39 -1.56
C ARG A 111 -11.19 1.30 -1.59
N LYS A 112 -11.06 2.56 -1.98
CA LYS A 112 -12.15 3.53 -2.07
C LYS A 112 -13.24 3.08 -3.06
N THR A 113 -12.86 2.51 -4.19
CA THR A 113 -13.81 1.99 -5.18
C THR A 113 -14.73 0.92 -4.58
N TYR A 114 -14.21 -0.03 -3.81
CA TYR A 114 -15.01 -1.01 -3.10
C TYR A 114 -15.90 -0.37 -2.03
N LEU A 115 -15.32 0.47 -1.17
CA LEU A 115 -16.05 1.12 -0.07
C LEU A 115 -17.18 2.01 -0.59
N ASN A 116 -16.96 2.76 -1.68
CA ASN A 116 -17.98 3.59 -2.32
C ASN A 116 -19.14 2.75 -2.91
N CYS A 117 -18.90 1.47 -3.22
CA CYS A 117 -19.93 0.51 -3.60
C CYS A 117 -20.57 -0.21 -2.40
N GLY A 118 -20.27 0.20 -1.17
CA GLY A 118 -20.76 -0.43 0.06
C GLY A 118 -20.17 -1.83 0.32
N LYS A 119 -19.00 -2.14 -0.24
CA LYS A 119 -18.32 -3.43 -0.10
C LYS A 119 -16.99 -3.26 0.62
N GLU A 120 -16.68 -4.17 1.55
CA GLU A 120 -15.34 -4.25 2.15
C GLU A 120 -14.43 -5.06 1.21
N PRO A 121 -13.32 -4.49 0.72
CA PRO A 121 -12.39 -5.24 -0.11
C PRO A 121 -11.50 -6.15 0.74
N TYR A 122 -11.33 -7.39 0.33
CA TYR A 122 -10.34 -8.30 0.90
C TYR A 122 -8.99 -8.07 0.22
N LEU A 123 -8.34 -6.97 0.60
CA LEU A 123 -7.03 -6.55 0.10
C LEU A 123 -5.93 -6.92 1.08
N TYR A 124 -4.86 -7.48 0.55
CA TYR A 124 -3.66 -7.89 1.29
C TYR A 124 -2.42 -7.53 0.49
N TYR A 125 -1.24 -7.48 1.12
CA TYR A 125 0.03 -7.65 0.43
C TYR A 125 0.56 -9.07 0.69
N TYR A 126 1.51 -9.55 -0.11
CA TYR A 126 2.19 -10.80 0.17
C TYR A 126 3.69 -10.55 0.29
N ARG A 127 4.32 -11.15 1.28
CA ARG A 127 5.78 -11.12 1.44
C ARG A 127 6.24 -12.45 2.01
N ASP A 128 7.24 -13.08 1.33
CA ASP A 128 7.83 -14.32 1.78
C ASP A 128 9.04 -14.09 2.71
N LYS A 129 9.66 -15.19 3.16
CA LYS A 129 10.85 -15.16 4.02
C LYS A 129 12.09 -14.58 3.33
N ASP A 130 12.14 -14.61 2.01
CA ASP A 130 13.25 -14.12 1.20
C ASP A 130 13.01 -12.66 0.77
N ALA A 131 12.05 -11.99 1.41
CA ALA A 131 11.63 -10.61 1.19
C ALA A 131 11.08 -10.33 -0.22
N ARG A 132 10.70 -11.37 -1.01
CA ARG A 132 9.98 -11.18 -2.26
C ARG A 132 8.54 -10.79 -1.95
N GLU A 133 8.03 -9.79 -2.64
CA GLU A 133 6.78 -9.14 -2.31
C GLU A 133 5.86 -9.03 -3.52
N ILE A 134 4.55 -9.11 -3.28
CA ILE A 134 3.48 -8.72 -4.20
C ILE A 134 2.76 -7.56 -3.54
N ASP A 135 2.66 -6.43 -4.25
CA ASP A 135 2.16 -5.18 -3.69
C ASP A 135 0.70 -5.31 -3.22
N ILE A 136 -0.16 -5.95 -4.03
CA ILE A 136 -1.56 -6.23 -3.66
C ILE A 136 -1.93 -7.67 -4.02
N VAL A 137 -2.64 -8.33 -3.12
CA VAL A 137 -3.40 -9.55 -3.37
C VAL A 137 -4.87 -9.24 -3.08
N LEU A 138 -5.67 -9.14 -4.12
CA LEU A 138 -7.13 -8.99 -4.01
C LEU A 138 -7.76 -10.38 -3.97
N GLU A 139 -8.37 -10.75 -2.84
CA GLU A 139 -9.16 -11.97 -2.69
C GLU A 139 -10.63 -11.68 -3.05
N HIS A 140 -11.14 -12.33 -4.08
CA HIS A 140 -12.52 -12.18 -4.52
C HIS A 140 -13.09 -13.55 -4.88
N ASP A 141 -14.25 -13.89 -4.31
CA ASP A 141 -14.94 -15.17 -4.50
C ASP A 141 -14.03 -16.42 -4.35
N GLY A 142 -13.13 -16.37 -3.36
CA GLY A 142 -12.20 -17.48 -3.10
C GLY A 142 -11.11 -17.64 -4.15
N ILE A 143 -10.78 -16.57 -4.87
CA ILE A 143 -9.73 -16.50 -5.88
C ILE A 143 -8.78 -15.35 -5.55
N LEU A 144 -7.47 -15.56 -5.71
CA LEU A 144 -6.45 -14.55 -5.48
C LEU A 144 -6.06 -13.87 -6.80
N ASN A 145 -6.17 -12.55 -6.82
CA ASN A 145 -5.79 -11.72 -7.96
C ASN A 145 -4.56 -10.88 -7.55
N PRO A 146 -3.34 -11.25 -7.98
CA PRO A 146 -2.14 -10.50 -7.65
C PRO A 146 -2.01 -9.25 -8.52
N ILE A 147 -1.53 -8.17 -7.91
CA ILE A 147 -1.29 -6.90 -8.59
C ILE A 147 0.08 -6.38 -8.17
N GLU A 148 0.88 -6.02 -9.15
CA GLU A 148 2.16 -5.32 -9.00
C GLU A 148 2.01 -3.88 -9.44
N ILE A 149 2.67 -2.94 -8.77
CA ILE A 149 2.57 -1.51 -9.06
C ILE A 149 3.96 -0.99 -9.40
N LYS A 150 4.13 -0.44 -10.59
CA LYS A 150 5.44 0.09 -11.01
C LYS A 150 5.32 1.41 -11.74
N LYS A 151 6.13 2.37 -11.33
CA LYS A 151 6.29 3.65 -12.04
C LYS A 151 7.14 3.46 -13.28
N THR A 152 6.59 2.78 -14.28
CA THR A 152 7.23 2.58 -15.59
C THR A 152 6.20 2.62 -16.70
N ALA A 153 6.60 3.12 -17.89
CA ALA A 153 5.79 3.03 -19.11
C ALA A 153 6.07 1.74 -19.89
N ASN A 154 7.13 1.01 -19.56
CA ASN A 154 7.57 -0.20 -20.26
C ASN A 154 7.77 -1.36 -19.27
N PRO A 155 6.69 -1.93 -18.70
CA PRO A 155 6.79 -3.07 -17.79
C PRO A 155 7.24 -4.32 -18.54
N GLY A 156 8.22 -5.05 -17.99
CA GLY A 156 8.69 -6.32 -18.51
C GLY A 156 8.01 -7.53 -17.84
N THR A 157 8.14 -8.70 -18.44
CA THR A 157 7.55 -9.97 -17.94
C THR A 157 8.16 -10.44 -16.63
N GLU A 158 9.31 -9.93 -16.22
CA GLU A 158 9.94 -10.23 -14.95
C GLU A 158 9.09 -9.79 -13.74
N LEU A 159 8.26 -8.75 -13.91
CA LEU A 159 7.40 -8.21 -12.85
C LEU A 159 6.31 -9.19 -12.41
N VAL A 160 5.85 -10.05 -13.29
CA VAL A 160 4.77 -11.01 -12.98
C VAL A 160 5.29 -12.34 -12.46
N LYS A 161 6.60 -12.61 -12.52
CA LYS A 161 7.18 -13.85 -11.98
C LYS A 161 6.97 -14.01 -10.47
N VAL A 162 6.89 -12.90 -9.74
CA VAL A 162 6.64 -12.91 -8.30
C VAL A 162 5.26 -13.49 -7.96
N PHE A 163 4.30 -13.47 -8.88
CA PHE A 163 2.96 -14.01 -8.68
C PHE A 163 2.94 -15.53 -8.47
N GLU A 164 3.97 -16.25 -8.96
CA GLU A 164 4.16 -17.70 -8.70
C GLU A 164 4.29 -18.04 -7.21
N LEU A 165 4.59 -17.04 -6.36
CA LEU A 165 4.61 -17.22 -4.91
C LEU A 165 3.25 -17.64 -4.35
N LEU A 166 2.16 -17.21 -5.01
CA LEU A 166 0.80 -17.56 -4.63
C LEU A 166 0.37 -18.96 -5.10
N ASP A 167 1.08 -19.60 -6.02
CA ASP A 167 0.76 -20.94 -6.49
C ASP A 167 0.87 -22.00 -5.39
N LYS A 168 1.55 -21.65 -4.27
CA LYS A 168 1.63 -22.45 -3.05
C LYS A 168 0.50 -22.19 -2.05
N ALA A 169 -0.37 -21.22 -2.34
CA ALA A 169 -1.53 -20.94 -1.50
C ALA A 169 -2.60 -22.02 -1.65
N SER A 170 -3.40 -22.24 -0.60
CA SER A 170 -4.55 -23.14 -0.67
C SER A 170 -5.69 -22.56 -1.52
N THR A 171 -5.74 -21.22 -1.64
CA THR A 171 -6.69 -20.50 -2.48
C THR A 171 -6.11 -20.37 -3.89
N PRO A 172 -6.86 -20.73 -4.95
CA PRO A 172 -6.35 -20.65 -6.31
C PRO A 172 -6.06 -19.21 -6.74
N ARG A 173 -5.01 -19.04 -7.54
CA ARG A 173 -4.66 -17.78 -8.17
C ARG A 173 -5.32 -17.67 -9.54
N ALA A 174 -5.91 -16.50 -9.82
CA ALA A 174 -6.37 -16.12 -11.16
C ALA A 174 -5.29 -15.32 -11.92
N LYS A 175 -5.73 -14.60 -12.93
CA LYS A 175 -4.90 -13.68 -13.70
C LYS A 175 -4.43 -12.52 -12.84
N GLY A 176 -3.18 -12.07 -13.09
CA GLY A 176 -2.61 -10.93 -12.42
C GLY A 176 -2.63 -9.65 -13.25
N ALA A 177 -2.24 -8.55 -12.61
CA ALA A 177 -2.11 -7.26 -13.28
C ALA A 177 -0.83 -6.53 -12.86
N VAL A 178 -0.25 -5.78 -13.80
CA VAL A 178 0.76 -4.75 -13.51
C VAL A 178 0.12 -3.40 -13.75
N ILE A 179 -0.09 -2.63 -12.69
CA ILE A 179 -0.59 -1.25 -12.78
C ILE A 179 0.62 -0.32 -12.96
N CYS A 180 0.64 0.42 -14.06
CA CYS A 180 1.79 1.23 -14.43
C CYS A 180 1.44 2.43 -15.30
N MET A 181 2.45 3.16 -15.76
CA MET A 181 2.33 4.37 -16.57
C MET A 181 2.19 4.10 -18.08
N LYS A 182 1.98 2.87 -18.53
CA LYS A 182 1.77 2.56 -19.95
C LYS A 182 0.43 3.13 -20.43
N PRO A 183 0.34 3.73 -21.62
CA PRO A 183 -0.86 4.42 -22.11
C PRO A 183 -2.10 3.57 -22.32
N GLY A 184 -1.96 2.29 -22.59
CA GLY A 184 -3.10 1.44 -22.96
C GLY A 184 -3.12 0.10 -22.24
N LEU A 185 -4.35 -0.43 -22.04
CA LEU A 185 -4.57 -1.79 -21.56
C LEU A 185 -4.00 -2.79 -22.56
N SER A 186 -3.21 -3.75 -22.09
CA SER A 186 -2.62 -4.79 -22.92
C SER A 186 -2.28 -6.04 -22.11
N ALA A 187 -2.05 -7.17 -22.78
CA ALA A 187 -1.50 -8.34 -22.12
C ALA A 187 0.02 -8.18 -21.95
N ILE A 188 0.57 -8.64 -20.83
CA ILE A 188 2.01 -8.81 -20.63
C ILE A 188 2.42 -10.25 -20.98
N ASP A 189 1.55 -11.21 -20.69
CA ASP A 189 1.61 -12.61 -21.07
C ASP A 189 0.19 -13.22 -21.17
N ARG A 190 0.07 -14.57 -21.22
CA ARG A 190 -1.20 -15.27 -21.33
C ARG A 190 -2.15 -15.01 -20.13
N ASP A 191 -1.58 -14.86 -18.94
CA ASP A 191 -2.33 -14.87 -17.67
C ASP A 191 -2.24 -13.53 -16.92
N ASN A 192 -1.53 -12.52 -17.47
CA ASN A 192 -1.34 -11.25 -16.81
C ASN A 192 -1.55 -10.07 -17.75
N TYR A 193 -2.06 -8.97 -17.19
CA TYR A 193 -2.39 -7.75 -17.92
C TYR A 193 -1.55 -6.57 -17.45
N ILE A 194 -1.34 -5.63 -18.36
CA ILE A 194 -0.87 -4.28 -18.05
C ILE A 194 -2.09 -3.38 -17.99
N VAL A 195 -2.23 -2.69 -16.86
CA VAL A 195 -3.34 -1.79 -16.58
C VAL A 195 -2.79 -0.38 -16.39
N PRO A 196 -3.23 0.61 -17.19
CA PRO A 196 -2.86 2.00 -16.99
C PRO A 196 -3.34 2.52 -15.64
N VAL A 197 -2.49 3.25 -14.91
CA VAL A 197 -2.84 3.77 -13.58
C VAL A 197 -4.02 4.74 -13.58
N TRP A 198 -4.30 5.41 -14.71
CA TRP A 198 -5.39 6.39 -14.83
C TRP A 198 -6.77 5.80 -15.12
N ILE A 199 -6.91 4.47 -15.17
CA ILE A 199 -8.22 3.81 -15.34
C ILE A 199 -8.71 3.08 -14.09
N ILE A 200 -8.02 3.22 -12.96
CA ILE A 200 -8.39 2.65 -11.66
C ILE A 200 -9.14 3.65 -10.81
#